data_99229baed8fe72b45adc441f8d95f2f5
#
_entry.id   99229baed8fe72b45adc441f8d95f2f5
#
_cell.length_a   1.000
_cell.length_b   1.000
_cell.length_c   1.000
_cell.angle_alpha   90.00
_cell.angle_beta   90.00
_cell.angle_gamma   90.00
#
_symmetry.space_group_name_H-M   'P 1'
#
loop_
_entity.id
_entity.type
_entity.pdbx_description
1 polymer ?
#
loop_
_entity_poly.entity_id
_entity_poly.type
_entity_poly.pdbx_seq_one_letter_code
_entity_poly.pdbx_strand_id
1 'polypeptide(L)'
;ENLNEVAMPHLEGIIELKDFGVPVSRSEKLAYARDHLNEIFGHKFPCRFRPDDISYEKEKSEDLAIINYTSGTTGYSKGVMLPYRSILSNVLYCKEKIGLKAGDSVVSMLPLGHVFGMTFDFLYGFTAGAHLWFLTRMPSPKIIAESFAEIRPRVIACVPLIVEKIFKKNILPKVDNKLGKLLLHVPIISDKIKELIKQKAMEVFGGNFIEIIIGGAPFNAEVEAFLKMIDFPYTIAYGMTECGPIICHSHWTELKLASCGNVAARMEAKVLSPNPSAIAGELVCRGANLMLGYYKNEEATRQVIDTEGWLHTGDMATIDEDGNVFIKGRCKNLLLTSSGQNIYPEEIESKLNNMPY
;
A
#
# COMPACT_ATOMS: atom_id res chain seq x y z
N GLU A 1 3.12 19.55 16.58
CA GLU A 1 2.23 20.69 16.92
C GLU A 1 1.25 20.36 18.06
N ASN A 2 1.07 19.08 18.45
CA ASN A 2 0.14 18.66 19.51
C ASN A 2 0.82 17.75 20.55
N LEU A 3 2.10 17.94 20.83
CA LEU A 3 2.79 17.17 21.87
C LEU A 3 2.44 17.76 23.25
N ASN A 4 1.80 16.94 24.10
CA ASN A 4 1.59 17.29 25.49
C ASN A 4 2.80 16.89 26.31
N GLU A 5 3.73 17.83 26.53
CA GLU A 5 4.96 17.61 27.25
C GLU A 5 4.75 17.13 28.69
N VAL A 6 3.64 17.55 29.32
CA VAL A 6 3.30 17.15 30.70
C VAL A 6 2.95 15.67 30.77
N ALA A 7 2.32 15.13 29.71
CA ALA A 7 2.00 13.70 29.61
C ALA A 7 3.20 12.82 29.21
N MET A 8 4.37 13.42 28.96
CA MET A 8 5.59 12.72 28.52
C MET A 8 6.75 12.95 29.51
N PRO A 9 6.73 12.31 30.69
CA PRO A 9 7.74 12.56 31.75
C PRO A 9 9.16 12.17 31.35
N HIS A 10 9.34 11.27 30.37
CA HIS A 10 10.63 10.82 29.88
C HIS A 10 11.11 11.57 28.62
N LEU A 11 10.38 12.59 28.19
CA LEU A 11 10.78 13.41 27.04
C LEU A 11 11.99 14.27 27.44
N GLU A 12 13.12 14.06 26.80
CA GLU A 12 14.35 14.83 27.03
C GLU A 12 14.41 16.11 26.20
N GLY A 13 13.78 16.12 25.04
CA GLY A 13 13.70 17.30 24.18
C GLY A 13 12.89 17.07 22.92
N ILE A 14 12.64 18.17 22.21
CA ILE A 14 11.98 18.18 20.89
C ILE A 14 12.92 18.84 19.90
N ILE A 15 13.18 18.16 18.78
CA ILE A 15 13.95 18.69 17.66
C ILE A 15 13.00 18.89 16.49
N GLU A 16 12.92 20.11 15.97
CA GLU A 16 12.15 20.40 14.75
C GLU A 16 12.91 19.95 13.51
N LEU A 17 12.27 19.16 12.64
CA LEU A 17 12.90 18.68 11.41
C LEU A 17 13.11 19.78 10.36
N LYS A 18 12.42 20.92 10.50
CA LYS A 18 12.47 22.01 9.55
C LYS A 18 13.84 22.69 9.51
N ASP A 19 14.44 22.88 10.68
CA ASP A 19 15.67 23.66 10.84
C ASP A 19 16.59 23.11 11.92
N PHE A 20 16.27 21.92 12.44
CA PHE A 20 16.92 21.25 13.59
C PHE A 20 16.92 22.11 14.88
N GLY A 21 16.01 23.08 14.96
CA GLY A 21 15.75 23.84 16.17
C GLY A 21 15.31 22.95 17.33
N VAL A 22 15.66 23.32 18.55
CA VAL A 22 15.31 22.58 19.77
C VAL A 22 14.39 23.44 20.63
N PRO A 23 13.08 23.47 20.37
CA PRO A 23 12.13 24.30 21.14
C PRO A 23 12.01 23.86 22.59
N VAL A 24 12.23 22.58 22.87
CA VAL A 24 12.21 22.04 24.23
C VAL A 24 13.48 21.22 24.46
N SER A 25 14.18 21.53 25.57
CA SER A 25 15.30 20.74 26.05
C SER A 25 15.22 20.59 27.57
N ARG A 26 15.16 19.35 28.04
CA ARG A 26 15.27 18.96 29.44
C ARG A 26 16.62 18.28 29.74
N SER A 27 17.43 18.07 28.71
CA SER A 27 18.77 17.48 28.80
C SER A 27 19.82 18.56 28.61
N GLU A 28 20.74 18.69 29.56
CA GLU A 28 21.88 19.60 29.46
C GLU A 28 22.77 19.25 28.24
N LYS A 29 22.90 17.95 27.94
CA LYS A 29 23.65 17.48 26.76
C LYS A 29 23.01 17.96 25.46
N LEU A 30 21.68 17.91 25.36
CA LEU A 30 20.97 18.36 24.18
C LEU A 30 21.05 19.87 24.02
N ALA A 31 20.90 20.62 25.13
CA ALA A 31 21.07 22.07 25.12
C ALA A 31 22.49 22.48 24.70
N TYR A 32 23.51 21.84 25.26
CA TYR A 32 24.90 22.06 24.88
C TYR A 32 25.15 21.74 23.40
N ALA A 33 24.67 20.59 22.93
CA ALA A 33 24.83 20.19 21.53
C ALA A 33 24.16 21.17 20.56
N ARG A 34 22.98 21.69 20.89
CA ARG A 34 22.27 22.72 20.11
C ARG A 34 23.14 23.99 19.94
N ASP A 35 23.70 24.46 21.05
CA ASP A 35 24.44 25.74 21.09
C ASP A 35 25.86 25.63 20.50
N HIS A 36 26.43 24.41 20.48
CA HIS A 36 27.81 24.14 20.07
C HIS A 36 27.90 23.15 18.89
N LEU A 37 26.84 23.02 18.09
CA LEU A 37 26.78 22.00 17.01
C LEU A 37 27.99 22.07 16.06
N ASN A 38 28.34 23.26 15.59
CA ASN A 38 29.45 23.46 14.65
C ASN A 38 30.82 23.15 15.32
N GLU A 39 30.97 23.47 16.60
CA GLU A 39 32.18 23.17 17.36
C GLU A 39 32.35 21.65 17.55
N ILE A 40 31.28 20.97 17.98
CA ILE A 40 31.26 19.51 18.15
C ILE A 40 31.55 18.82 16.82
N PHE A 41 30.91 19.27 15.72
CA PHE A 41 31.14 18.74 14.39
C PHE A 41 32.58 18.97 13.95
N GLY A 42 33.14 20.19 14.14
CA GLY A 42 34.52 20.52 13.80
C GLY A 42 35.53 19.72 14.60
N HIS A 43 35.28 19.45 15.90
CA HIS A 43 36.13 18.57 16.70
C HIS A 43 36.07 17.11 16.20
N LYS A 44 34.90 16.63 15.80
CA LYS A 44 34.75 15.26 15.29
C LYS A 44 35.39 15.09 13.90
N PHE A 45 35.31 16.13 13.05
CA PHE A 45 35.83 16.12 11.67
C PHE A 45 36.76 17.33 11.42
N PRO A 46 38.01 17.33 12.00
CA PRO A 46 38.85 18.51 12.05
C PRO A 46 39.37 18.97 10.69
N CYS A 47 39.47 18.09 9.72
CA CYS A 47 40.00 18.45 8.39
C CYS A 47 38.91 18.65 7.34
N ARG A 48 38.13 17.62 7.13
CA ARG A 48 37.05 17.61 6.13
C ARG A 48 36.16 16.40 6.37
N PHE A 49 34.86 16.60 6.37
CA PHE A 49 33.87 15.52 6.33
C PHE A 49 33.89 14.83 4.96
N ARG A 50 34.02 13.50 4.95
CA ARG A 50 34.07 12.68 3.73
C ARG A 50 33.00 11.59 3.78
N PRO A 51 32.59 11.01 2.63
CA PRO A 51 31.66 9.87 2.63
C PRO A 51 32.13 8.70 3.52
N ASP A 52 33.45 8.46 3.63
CA ASP A 52 34.02 7.39 4.45
C ASP A 52 33.91 7.67 5.96
N ASP A 53 33.65 8.90 6.37
CA ASP A 53 33.40 9.28 7.76
C ASP A 53 31.97 8.90 8.21
N ILE A 54 31.09 8.53 7.24
CA ILE A 54 29.74 8.07 7.52
C ILE A 54 29.81 6.59 7.90
N SER A 55 29.50 6.31 9.16
CA SER A 55 29.32 4.94 9.63
C SER A 55 27.83 4.68 9.91
N TYR A 56 27.34 3.60 9.35
CA TYR A 56 26.00 3.10 9.69
C TYR A 56 26.16 1.94 10.66
N GLU A 57 25.32 1.90 11.67
CA GLU A 57 25.21 0.71 12.49
C GLU A 57 24.70 -0.45 11.63
N LYS A 58 25.20 -1.65 11.95
CA LYS A 58 24.77 -2.87 11.24
C LYS A 58 23.62 -3.50 12.02
N GLU A 59 22.42 -3.11 11.65
CA GLU A 59 21.22 -3.72 12.19
C GLU A 59 21.09 -5.16 11.67
N LYS A 60 20.51 -6.02 12.51
CA LYS A 60 20.16 -7.39 12.13
C LYS A 60 18.79 -7.39 11.44
N SER A 61 18.57 -8.36 10.59
CA SER A 61 17.31 -8.51 9.87
C SER A 61 16.07 -8.60 10.77
N GLU A 62 16.26 -9.16 11.98
CA GLU A 62 15.20 -9.35 12.98
C GLU A 62 15.04 -8.16 13.93
N ASP A 63 15.94 -7.17 13.89
CA ASP A 63 15.80 -5.99 14.73
C ASP A 63 14.57 -5.17 14.33
N LEU A 64 13.94 -4.55 15.32
CA LEU A 64 12.78 -3.70 15.11
C LEU A 64 13.16 -2.47 14.28
N ALA A 65 12.54 -2.32 13.11
CA ALA A 65 12.75 -1.16 12.24
C ALA A 65 11.72 -0.05 12.51
N ILE A 66 10.44 -0.41 12.64
CA ILE A 66 9.36 0.55 12.80
C ILE A 66 8.18 -0.03 13.59
N ILE A 67 7.48 0.83 14.33
CA ILE A 67 6.17 0.51 14.92
C ILE A 67 5.11 1.33 14.17
N ASN A 68 4.22 0.65 13.46
CA ASN A 68 3.14 1.27 12.73
C ASN A 68 1.80 1.00 13.40
N TYR A 69 1.02 2.05 13.71
CA TYR A 69 -0.25 1.91 14.41
C TYR A 69 -1.40 1.70 13.44
N THR A 70 -2.22 0.68 13.71
CA THR A 70 -3.47 0.42 12.99
C THR A 70 -4.67 0.76 13.86
N SER A 71 -5.74 1.28 13.25
CA SER A 71 -7.04 1.36 13.91
C SER A 71 -7.60 -0.05 14.09
N GLY A 72 -7.42 -0.63 15.27
CA GLY A 72 -7.92 -1.98 15.56
C GLY A 72 -9.45 -2.06 15.47
N THR A 73 -9.96 -3.16 14.92
CA THR A 73 -11.40 -3.48 14.89
C THR A 73 -12.04 -3.60 16.29
N THR A 74 -11.21 -3.64 17.35
CA THR A 74 -11.59 -3.71 18.77
C THR A 74 -11.64 -2.35 19.45
N GLY A 75 -11.51 -1.23 18.71
CA GLY A 75 -11.56 0.14 19.24
C GLY A 75 -10.25 0.70 19.76
N TYR A 76 -9.22 -0.12 20.00
CA TYR A 76 -7.89 0.35 20.41
C TYR A 76 -6.88 0.15 19.29
N SER A 77 -6.08 1.18 19.01
CA SER A 77 -4.98 1.09 18.05
C SER A 77 -3.93 0.10 18.52
N LYS A 78 -3.47 -0.76 17.62
CA LYS A 78 -2.38 -1.71 17.88
C LYS A 78 -1.11 -1.25 17.19
N GLY A 79 0.02 -1.25 17.91
CA GLY A 79 1.33 -0.95 17.35
C GLY A 79 1.93 -2.20 16.71
N VAL A 80 1.92 -2.28 15.40
CA VAL A 80 2.52 -3.39 14.63
C VAL A 80 4.03 -3.19 14.58
N MET A 81 4.79 -4.14 15.10
CA MET A 81 6.25 -4.12 15.12
C MET A 81 6.80 -4.77 13.83
N LEU A 82 7.34 -3.96 12.92
CA LEU A 82 7.93 -4.43 11.68
C LEU A 82 9.46 -4.50 11.81
N PRO A 83 10.07 -5.67 11.59
CA PRO A 83 11.53 -5.80 11.55
C PRO A 83 12.11 -5.32 10.23
N TYR A 84 13.43 -5.07 10.17
CA TYR A 84 14.12 -4.69 8.93
C TYR A 84 13.87 -5.69 7.81
N ARG A 85 13.84 -7.02 8.08
CA ARG A 85 13.53 -8.02 7.04
C ARG A 85 12.19 -7.80 6.36
N SER A 86 11.16 -7.39 7.13
CA SER A 86 9.84 -7.13 6.57
C SER A 86 9.88 -5.96 5.58
N ILE A 87 10.45 -4.84 6.00
CA ILE A 87 10.57 -3.64 5.15
C ILE A 87 11.41 -3.94 3.90
N LEU A 88 12.59 -4.55 4.08
CA LEU A 88 13.48 -4.86 2.97
C LEU A 88 12.90 -5.87 1.99
N SER A 89 12.21 -6.91 2.49
CA SER A 89 11.56 -7.90 1.63
C SER A 89 10.47 -7.28 0.75
N ASN A 90 9.67 -6.36 1.28
CA ASN A 90 8.67 -5.63 0.52
C ASN A 90 9.32 -4.73 -0.55
N VAL A 91 10.36 -3.97 -0.20
CA VAL A 91 11.09 -3.10 -1.15
C VAL A 91 11.76 -3.92 -2.24
N LEU A 92 12.41 -5.04 -1.90
CA LEU A 92 13.02 -5.95 -2.88
C LEU A 92 11.97 -6.53 -3.83
N TYR A 93 10.81 -6.94 -3.31
CA TYR A 93 9.71 -7.42 -4.12
C TYR A 93 9.28 -6.37 -5.16
N CYS A 94 9.11 -5.11 -4.74
CA CYS A 94 8.77 -4.02 -5.65
C CYS A 94 9.85 -3.84 -6.74
N LYS A 95 11.13 -3.89 -6.38
CA LYS A 95 12.25 -3.79 -7.35
C LYS A 95 12.29 -4.95 -8.34
N GLU A 96 11.91 -6.15 -7.93
CA GLU A 96 11.90 -7.35 -8.77
C GLU A 96 10.70 -7.39 -9.73
N LYS A 97 9.55 -6.82 -9.34
CA LYS A 97 8.28 -6.98 -10.04
C LYS A 97 7.75 -5.73 -10.74
N ILE A 98 8.12 -4.54 -10.24
CA ILE A 98 7.59 -3.27 -10.72
C ILE A 98 8.72 -2.50 -11.42
N GLY A 99 8.80 -2.34 -12.63
CA GLY A 99 9.93 -1.87 -13.45
C GLY A 99 10.36 -0.39 -13.30
N LEU A 100 10.34 0.20 -12.09
CA LEU A 100 10.81 1.56 -11.82
C LEU A 100 12.34 1.64 -11.93
N LYS A 101 12.85 2.68 -12.58
CA LYS A 101 14.28 2.89 -12.85
C LYS A 101 14.77 4.21 -12.24
N ALA A 102 16.08 4.34 -12.11
CA ALA A 102 16.71 5.59 -11.71
C ALA A 102 16.34 6.72 -12.68
N GLY A 103 15.95 7.86 -12.11
CA GLY A 103 15.50 9.03 -12.88
C GLY A 103 14.02 9.04 -13.26
N ASP A 104 13.29 7.91 -13.08
CA ASP A 104 11.83 7.91 -13.22
C ASP A 104 11.17 8.80 -12.17
N SER A 105 9.95 9.28 -12.42
CA SER A 105 9.20 10.10 -11.47
C SER A 105 8.11 9.29 -10.78
N VAL A 106 7.94 9.54 -9.47
CA VAL A 106 6.85 9.01 -8.63
C VAL A 106 6.18 10.17 -7.92
N VAL A 107 4.84 10.18 -7.87
CA VAL A 107 4.07 11.12 -7.07
C VAL A 107 3.68 10.46 -5.76
N SER A 108 4.26 10.92 -4.66
CA SER A 108 3.91 10.46 -3.32
C SER A 108 2.66 11.16 -2.84
N MET A 109 1.55 10.44 -2.79
CA MET A 109 0.23 10.94 -2.42
C MET A 109 -0.44 10.16 -1.30
N LEU A 110 0.07 8.98 -1.00
CA LEU A 110 -0.40 8.17 0.12
C LEU A 110 0.22 8.66 1.44
N PRO A 111 -0.49 8.55 2.57
CA PRO A 111 0.08 8.90 3.86
C PRO A 111 1.31 8.05 4.17
N LEU A 112 2.47 8.69 4.39
CA LEU A 112 3.71 7.98 4.73
C LEU A 112 3.68 7.32 6.13
N GLY A 113 2.75 7.71 6.98
CA GLY A 113 2.46 7.03 8.24
C GLY A 113 1.81 5.65 8.06
N HIS A 114 1.33 5.33 6.86
CA HIS A 114 0.85 4.00 6.48
C HIS A 114 1.94 3.23 5.73
N VAL A 115 2.10 1.94 6.06
CA VAL A 115 3.10 1.07 5.42
C VAL A 115 2.95 1.01 3.90
N PHE A 116 1.75 1.15 3.35
CA PHE A 116 1.53 1.18 1.90
C PHE A 116 2.19 2.41 1.27
N GLY A 117 1.93 3.61 1.78
CA GLY A 117 2.59 4.84 1.31
C GLY A 117 4.10 4.83 1.59
N MET A 118 4.51 4.42 2.79
CA MET A 118 5.92 4.32 3.14
C MET A 118 6.68 3.39 2.19
N THR A 119 6.14 2.21 1.88
CA THR A 119 6.81 1.22 1.05
C THR A 119 6.81 1.61 -0.42
N PHE A 120 5.64 1.94 -1.01
CA PHE A 120 5.51 2.16 -2.45
C PHE A 120 5.88 3.59 -2.87
N ASP A 121 5.35 4.62 -2.18
CA ASP A 121 5.57 6.00 -2.59
C ASP A 121 6.94 6.54 -2.16
N PHE A 122 7.54 5.97 -1.12
CA PHE A 122 8.81 6.47 -0.59
C PHE A 122 9.96 5.47 -0.74
N LEU A 123 9.99 4.38 0.04
CA LEU A 123 11.17 3.51 0.13
C LEU A 123 11.52 2.83 -1.20
N TYR A 124 10.51 2.35 -1.92
CA TYR A 124 10.73 1.74 -3.24
C TYR A 124 11.28 2.78 -4.24
N GLY A 125 10.63 3.93 -4.37
CA GLY A 125 11.07 5.00 -5.25
C GLY A 125 12.47 5.50 -4.90
N PHE A 126 12.74 5.75 -3.61
CA PHE A 126 14.05 6.19 -3.12
C PHE A 126 15.16 5.17 -3.44
N THR A 127 14.93 3.89 -3.13
CA THR A 127 15.92 2.83 -3.37
C THR A 127 16.09 2.48 -4.86
N ALA A 128 15.12 2.81 -5.71
CA ALA A 128 15.23 2.70 -7.16
C ALA A 128 15.98 3.89 -7.79
N GLY A 129 16.24 4.97 -7.03
CA GLY A 129 16.85 6.21 -7.54
C GLY A 129 15.88 7.06 -8.35
N ALA A 130 14.59 6.97 -8.06
CA ALA A 130 13.56 7.76 -8.72
C ALA A 130 13.47 9.18 -8.13
N HIS A 131 12.90 10.11 -8.90
CA HIS A 131 12.51 11.43 -8.41
C HIS A 131 11.19 11.34 -7.69
N LEU A 132 11.18 11.62 -6.37
CA LEU A 132 9.99 11.58 -5.52
C LEU A 132 9.38 12.99 -5.43
N TRP A 133 8.13 13.11 -5.85
CA TRP A 133 7.35 14.35 -5.81
C TRP A 133 6.28 14.25 -4.73
N PHE A 134 6.49 14.92 -3.61
CA PHE A 134 5.54 14.91 -2.49
C PHE A 134 4.44 15.94 -2.70
N LEU A 135 3.18 15.49 -2.62
CA LEU A 135 2.05 16.41 -2.65
C LEU A 135 1.99 17.19 -1.33
N THR A 136 2.14 18.50 -1.41
CA THR A 136 2.08 19.42 -0.26
C THR A 136 0.65 19.83 0.11
N ARG A 137 -0.33 19.48 -0.75
CA ARG A 137 -1.76 19.74 -0.56
C ARG A 137 -2.51 18.45 -0.31
N MET A 138 -3.63 18.56 0.41
CA MET A 138 -4.52 17.41 0.64
C MET A 138 -4.87 16.75 -0.71
N PRO A 139 -4.64 15.43 -0.88
CA PRO A 139 -4.92 14.75 -2.13
C PRO A 139 -6.42 14.82 -2.47
N SER A 140 -6.76 15.52 -3.54
CA SER A 140 -8.10 15.51 -4.13
C SER A 140 -8.00 15.03 -5.58
N PRO A 141 -9.08 14.48 -6.18
CA PRO A 141 -9.04 14.02 -7.57
C PRO A 141 -8.54 15.08 -8.56
N LYS A 142 -8.82 16.37 -8.30
CA LYS A 142 -8.35 17.49 -9.12
C LYS A 142 -6.84 17.69 -8.96
N ILE A 143 -6.35 17.81 -7.72
CA ILE A 143 -4.92 18.03 -7.43
C ILE A 143 -4.09 16.85 -7.96
N ILE A 144 -4.57 15.62 -7.77
CA ILE A 144 -3.90 14.41 -8.26
C ILE A 144 -3.81 14.43 -9.79
N ALA A 145 -4.92 14.72 -10.48
CA ALA A 145 -4.93 14.78 -11.95
C ALA A 145 -4.00 15.89 -12.50
N GLU A 146 -3.97 17.08 -11.88
CA GLU A 146 -3.05 18.17 -12.22
C GLU A 146 -1.58 17.74 -12.02
N SER A 147 -1.27 17.10 -10.88
CA SER A 147 0.08 16.62 -10.59
C SER A 147 0.51 15.50 -11.54
N PHE A 148 -0.40 14.60 -11.91
CA PHE A 148 -0.09 13.55 -12.89
C PHE A 148 0.15 14.09 -14.28
N ALA A 149 -0.60 15.11 -14.71
CA ALA A 149 -0.40 15.77 -15.99
C ALA A 149 0.95 16.48 -16.07
N GLU A 150 1.40 17.12 -14.97
CA GLU A 150 2.65 17.84 -14.87
C GLU A 150 3.86 16.90 -14.73
N ILE A 151 3.81 15.99 -13.77
CA ILE A 151 4.95 15.15 -13.36
C ILE A 151 5.08 13.90 -14.24
N ARG A 152 3.96 13.37 -14.75
CA ARG A 152 3.89 12.17 -15.59
C ARG A 152 4.56 10.96 -14.92
N PRO A 153 4.06 10.51 -13.76
CA PRO A 153 4.69 9.47 -12.96
C PRO A 153 4.84 8.17 -13.73
N ARG A 154 5.89 7.40 -13.42
CA ARG A 154 6.18 6.11 -14.05
C ARG A 154 5.44 4.94 -13.41
N VAL A 155 5.23 5.02 -12.10
CA VAL A 155 4.43 4.07 -11.31
C VAL A 155 3.49 4.88 -10.41
N ILE A 156 2.27 4.42 -10.27
CA ILE A 156 1.24 5.06 -9.46
C ILE A 156 0.75 4.04 -8.43
N ALA A 157 0.94 4.33 -7.13
CA ALA A 157 0.31 3.57 -6.06
C ALA A 157 -0.87 4.37 -5.49
N CYS A 158 -2.05 3.78 -5.41
CA CYS A 158 -3.23 4.50 -4.94
C CYS A 158 -4.29 3.58 -4.31
N VAL A 159 -5.24 4.22 -3.62
CA VAL A 159 -6.43 3.53 -3.12
C VAL A 159 -7.54 3.50 -4.18
N PRO A 160 -8.44 2.49 -4.16
CA PRO A 160 -9.51 2.31 -5.13
C PRO A 160 -10.31 3.58 -5.42
N LEU A 161 -10.70 4.30 -4.38
CA LEU A 161 -11.54 5.49 -4.47
C LEU A 161 -10.97 6.58 -5.41
N ILE A 162 -9.64 6.69 -5.51
CA ILE A 162 -8.99 7.67 -6.40
C ILE A 162 -9.23 7.28 -7.86
N VAL A 163 -8.95 6.03 -8.21
CA VAL A 163 -9.15 5.52 -9.58
C VAL A 163 -10.61 5.60 -9.97
N GLU A 164 -11.52 5.16 -9.09
CA GLU A 164 -12.96 5.17 -9.32
C GLU A 164 -13.52 6.57 -9.55
N LYS A 165 -13.10 7.56 -8.73
CA LYS A 165 -13.53 8.95 -8.91
C LYS A 165 -12.99 9.56 -10.19
N ILE A 166 -11.72 9.32 -10.52
CA ILE A 166 -11.12 9.79 -11.76
C ILE A 166 -11.83 9.13 -12.95
N PHE A 167 -12.08 7.83 -12.88
CA PHE A 167 -12.79 7.08 -13.91
C PHE A 167 -14.20 7.60 -14.13
N LYS A 168 -15.00 7.68 -13.06
CA LYS A 168 -16.40 8.17 -13.14
C LYS A 168 -16.49 9.61 -13.64
N LYS A 169 -15.54 10.47 -13.30
CA LYS A 169 -15.56 11.90 -13.67
C LYS A 169 -14.99 12.18 -15.07
N ASN A 170 -13.92 11.50 -15.46
CA ASN A 170 -13.14 11.87 -16.64
C ASN A 170 -13.24 10.88 -17.80
N ILE A 171 -13.52 9.62 -17.52
CA ILE A 171 -13.54 8.55 -18.53
C ILE A 171 -14.97 8.18 -18.89
N LEU A 172 -15.77 7.83 -17.90
CA LEU A 172 -17.15 7.38 -18.12
C LEU A 172 -18.01 8.35 -18.93
N PRO A 173 -18.05 9.69 -18.69
CA PRO A 173 -18.85 10.61 -19.47
C PRO A 173 -18.42 10.73 -20.94
N LYS A 174 -17.15 10.47 -21.23
CA LYS A 174 -16.62 10.48 -22.62
C LYS A 174 -16.98 9.20 -23.38
N VAL A 175 -17.25 8.12 -22.65
CA VAL A 175 -17.64 6.81 -23.17
C VAL A 175 -19.16 6.62 -23.11
N ASP A 176 -19.89 7.32 -22.21
CA ASP A 176 -21.32 7.19 -21.94
C ASP A 176 -22.25 7.90 -22.96
N ASN A 177 -21.71 8.41 -24.05
CA ASN A 177 -22.51 8.73 -25.23
C ASN A 177 -23.21 7.44 -25.74
N LYS A 178 -24.31 7.56 -26.51
CA LYS A 178 -25.04 6.41 -27.10
C LYS A 178 -24.09 5.31 -27.66
N LEU A 179 -22.91 5.72 -28.14
CA LEU A 179 -21.84 4.85 -28.60
C LEU A 179 -21.17 4.07 -27.45
N GLY A 180 -20.97 4.68 -26.29
CA GLY A 180 -20.29 4.07 -25.13
C GLY A 180 -21.14 2.99 -24.45
N LYS A 181 -22.45 3.24 -24.29
CA LYS A 181 -23.39 2.20 -23.80
C LYS A 181 -23.50 1.02 -24.77
N LEU A 182 -23.45 1.29 -26.06
CA LEU A 182 -23.40 0.25 -27.09
C LEU A 182 -22.07 -0.53 -26.99
N LEU A 183 -20.95 0.15 -26.71
CA LEU A 183 -19.61 -0.45 -26.57
C LEU A 183 -19.50 -1.36 -25.33
N LEU A 184 -20.17 -1.03 -24.23
CA LEU A 184 -20.20 -1.87 -23.02
C LEU A 184 -21.03 -3.16 -23.19
N HIS A 185 -21.92 -3.22 -24.19
CA HIS A 185 -22.82 -4.33 -24.44
C HIS A 185 -22.58 -5.08 -25.76
N VAL A 186 -21.57 -4.62 -26.56
CA VAL A 186 -21.23 -5.29 -27.82
C VAL A 186 -20.10 -6.27 -27.55
N PRO A 187 -20.29 -7.57 -27.87
CA PRO A 187 -19.27 -8.61 -27.58
C PRO A 187 -17.98 -8.47 -28.38
N ILE A 188 -17.93 -7.62 -29.39
CA ILE A 188 -16.76 -7.41 -30.25
C ILE A 188 -16.54 -5.92 -30.46
N ILE A 189 -15.76 -5.31 -29.54
CA ILE A 189 -15.19 -3.98 -29.77
C ILE A 189 -13.94 -4.16 -30.61
N SER A 190 -13.81 -3.39 -31.72
CA SER A 190 -12.57 -3.48 -32.52
C SER A 190 -11.36 -3.04 -31.70
N ASP A 191 -10.24 -3.73 -31.86
CA ASP A 191 -9.00 -3.45 -31.11
C ASP A 191 -8.55 -1.99 -31.24
N LYS A 192 -8.83 -1.35 -32.38
CA LYS A 192 -8.56 0.08 -32.60
C LYS A 192 -9.36 0.99 -31.65
N ILE A 193 -10.61 0.65 -31.36
CA ILE A 193 -11.45 1.44 -30.44
C ILE A 193 -11.00 1.23 -28.99
N LYS A 194 -10.68 0.01 -28.60
CA LYS A 194 -10.11 -0.31 -27.28
C LYS A 194 -8.81 0.48 -27.05
N GLU A 195 -7.90 0.45 -27.99
CA GLU A 195 -6.64 1.16 -27.92
C GLU A 195 -6.83 2.69 -27.79
N LEU A 196 -7.78 3.27 -28.56
CA LEU A 196 -8.10 4.69 -28.45
C LEU A 196 -8.66 5.07 -27.07
N ILE A 197 -9.52 4.22 -26.50
CA ILE A 197 -10.09 4.43 -25.16
C ILE A 197 -8.97 4.30 -24.11
N LYS A 198 -8.12 3.27 -24.23
CA LYS A 198 -6.98 3.05 -23.36
C LYS A 198 -6.05 4.27 -23.33
N GLN A 199 -5.65 4.78 -24.50
CA GLN A 199 -4.78 5.95 -24.62
C GLN A 199 -5.38 7.17 -23.91
N LYS A 200 -6.67 7.47 -24.16
CA LYS A 200 -7.38 8.55 -23.48
C LYS A 200 -7.50 8.36 -21.98
N ALA A 201 -7.68 7.12 -21.52
CA ALA A 201 -7.68 6.80 -20.10
C ALA A 201 -6.28 6.98 -19.49
N MET A 202 -5.24 6.54 -20.17
CA MET A 202 -3.85 6.74 -19.74
C MET A 202 -3.47 8.23 -19.63
N GLU A 203 -3.90 9.07 -20.60
CA GLU A 203 -3.64 10.51 -20.56
C GLU A 203 -4.16 11.17 -19.28
N VAL A 204 -5.29 10.72 -18.75
CA VAL A 204 -5.87 11.25 -17.49
C VAL A 204 -4.95 11.00 -16.30
N PHE A 205 -4.14 9.93 -16.36
CA PHE A 205 -3.14 9.58 -15.34
C PHE A 205 -1.71 10.03 -15.72
N GLY A 206 -1.55 10.97 -16.65
CA GLY A 206 -0.27 11.52 -17.07
C GLY A 206 0.38 10.82 -18.27
N GLY A 207 -0.18 9.70 -18.75
CA GLY A 207 0.19 9.04 -20.01
C GLY A 207 1.57 8.39 -20.07
N ASN A 208 2.32 8.33 -18.97
CA ASN A 208 3.70 7.79 -18.94
C ASN A 208 3.89 6.59 -18.01
N PHE A 209 2.87 6.22 -17.26
CA PHE A 209 2.99 5.13 -16.28
C PHE A 209 3.00 3.76 -16.96
N ILE A 210 3.69 2.82 -16.33
CA ILE A 210 3.73 1.41 -16.74
C ILE A 210 2.67 0.59 -16.01
N GLU A 211 2.31 1.00 -14.79
CA GLU A 211 1.37 0.28 -13.94
C GLU A 211 0.76 1.20 -12.89
N ILE A 212 -0.53 1.02 -12.62
CA ILE A 212 -1.22 1.57 -11.44
C ILE A 212 -1.45 0.44 -10.45
N ILE A 213 -0.90 0.57 -9.24
CA ILE A 213 -1.05 -0.41 -8.16
C ILE A 213 -2.16 0.07 -7.23
N ILE A 214 -3.25 -0.69 -7.19
CA ILE A 214 -4.44 -0.37 -6.42
C ILE A 214 -4.48 -1.27 -5.19
N GLY A 215 -4.53 -0.68 -4.00
CA GLY A 215 -4.54 -1.46 -2.76
C GLY A 215 -5.23 -0.76 -1.59
N GLY A 216 -5.36 -1.48 -0.47
CA GLY A 216 -5.88 -0.96 0.79
C GLY A 216 -7.40 -1.02 0.98
N ALA A 217 -8.18 -1.33 -0.06
CA ALA A 217 -9.63 -1.54 0.01
C ALA A 217 -10.11 -2.37 -1.19
N PRO A 218 -11.33 -2.95 -1.15
CA PRO A 218 -11.93 -3.58 -2.32
C PRO A 218 -12.09 -2.62 -3.50
N PHE A 219 -11.83 -3.11 -4.70
CA PHE A 219 -11.97 -2.32 -5.93
C PHE A 219 -13.34 -2.58 -6.59
N ASN A 220 -13.92 -1.56 -7.18
CA ASN A 220 -15.22 -1.65 -7.83
C ASN A 220 -15.16 -2.60 -9.04
N ALA A 221 -15.96 -3.67 -9.02
CA ALA A 221 -15.93 -4.74 -10.01
C ALA A 221 -16.28 -4.27 -11.44
N GLU A 222 -17.19 -3.28 -11.59
CA GLU A 222 -17.55 -2.75 -12.91
C GLU A 222 -16.43 -1.91 -13.51
N VAL A 223 -15.76 -1.10 -12.66
CA VAL A 223 -14.60 -0.31 -13.06
C VAL A 223 -13.45 -1.26 -13.43
N GLU A 224 -13.22 -2.29 -12.63
CA GLU A 224 -12.21 -3.30 -12.90
C GLU A 224 -12.46 -4.02 -14.23
N ALA A 225 -13.68 -4.51 -14.44
CA ALA A 225 -14.07 -5.18 -15.69
C ALA A 225 -13.86 -4.29 -16.91
N PHE A 226 -14.16 -2.99 -16.79
CA PHE A 226 -13.92 -2.03 -17.88
C PHE A 226 -12.42 -1.83 -18.12
N LEU A 227 -11.62 -1.62 -17.09
CA LEU A 227 -10.18 -1.44 -17.24
C LEU A 227 -9.51 -2.68 -17.86
N LYS A 228 -9.96 -3.88 -17.46
CA LYS A 228 -9.50 -5.14 -18.05
C LYS A 228 -9.91 -5.27 -19.52
N MET A 229 -11.13 -4.86 -19.87
CA MET A 229 -11.61 -4.91 -21.25
C MET A 229 -10.78 -4.07 -22.23
N ILE A 230 -10.23 -2.94 -21.76
CA ILE A 230 -9.39 -2.04 -22.58
C ILE A 230 -7.88 -2.30 -22.39
N ASP A 231 -7.50 -3.39 -21.75
CA ASP A 231 -6.10 -3.72 -21.42
C ASP A 231 -5.34 -2.58 -20.73
N PHE A 232 -6.04 -1.86 -19.82
CA PHE A 232 -5.44 -0.79 -19.06
C PHE A 232 -4.41 -1.34 -18.05
N PRO A 233 -3.22 -0.73 -17.90
CA PRO A 233 -2.15 -1.26 -17.04
C PRO A 233 -2.42 -0.97 -15.55
N TYR A 234 -3.24 -1.80 -14.92
CA TYR A 234 -3.53 -1.75 -13.49
C TYR A 234 -3.29 -3.10 -12.84
N THR A 235 -3.00 -3.09 -11.57
CA THR A 235 -2.99 -4.28 -10.72
C THR A 235 -3.67 -4.02 -9.39
N ILE A 236 -4.17 -5.09 -8.77
CA ILE A 236 -4.72 -5.07 -7.43
C ILE A 236 -3.74 -5.77 -6.51
N ALA A 237 -3.29 -5.05 -5.48
CA ALA A 237 -2.44 -5.59 -4.44
C ALA A 237 -3.23 -5.81 -3.15
N TYR A 238 -3.05 -6.95 -2.53
CA TYR A 238 -3.61 -7.28 -1.23
C TYR A 238 -2.53 -7.39 -0.18
N GLY A 239 -2.82 -6.83 0.98
CA GLY A 239 -1.91 -6.89 2.11
C GLY A 239 -2.48 -6.20 3.34
N MET A 240 -1.68 -6.19 4.39
CA MET A 240 -2.03 -5.60 5.67
C MET A 240 -0.78 -5.08 6.37
N THR A 241 -0.97 -4.21 7.36
CA THR A 241 0.16 -3.59 8.09
C THR A 241 1.06 -4.63 8.72
N GLU A 242 0.50 -5.73 9.19
CA GLU A 242 1.19 -6.86 9.79
C GLU A 242 2.13 -7.61 8.82
N CYS A 243 2.05 -7.27 7.52
CA CYS A 243 2.92 -7.82 6.45
C CYS A 243 3.76 -6.76 5.72
N GLY A 244 3.82 -5.56 6.19
CA GLY A 244 4.70 -4.48 5.80
C GLY A 244 4.71 -3.90 4.37
N PRO A 245 3.67 -3.93 3.47
CA PRO A 245 2.32 -4.49 3.62
C PRO A 245 2.00 -5.74 2.79
N ILE A 246 2.83 -6.18 1.83
CA ILE A 246 2.46 -7.04 0.69
C ILE A 246 2.25 -8.50 1.10
N ILE A 247 1.09 -9.06 0.75
CA ILE A 247 0.82 -10.51 0.78
C ILE A 247 0.67 -11.03 -0.66
N CYS A 248 -0.18 -10.38 -1.48
CA CYS A 248 -0.44 -10.79 -2.85
C CYS A 248 -0.31 -9.62 -3.82
N HIS A 249 0.24 -9.89 -4.98
CA HIS A 249 0.35 -8.97 -6.11
C HIS A 249 0.80 -9.77 -7.35
N SER A 250 0.37 -9.36 -8.53
CA SER A 250 0.94 -9.78 -9.81
C SER A 250 1.11 -8.59 -10.72
N HIS A 251 2.05 -8.63 -11.64
CA HIS A 251 2.17 -7.63 -12.68
C HIS A 251 0.87 -7.55 -13.49
N TRP A 252 0.48 -6.36 -13.95
CA TRP A 252 -0.80 -6.14 -14.61
C TRP A 252 -1.10 -7.06 -15.80
N THR A 253 -0.05 -7.54 -16.51
CA THR A 253 -0.20 -8.49 -17.63
C THR A 253 -0.60 -9.89 -17.18
N GLU A 254 -0.29 -10.24 -15.93
CA GLU A 254 -0.55 -11.56 -15.33
C GLU A 254 -1.81 -11.53 -14.44
N LEU A 255 -2.33 -10.32 -14.12
CA LEU A 255 -3.47 -10.16 -13.22
C LEU A 255 -4.72 -10.80 -13.81
N LYS A 256 -5.33 -11.73 -13.07
CA LYS A 256 -6.65 -12.29 -13.36
C LYS A 256 -7.74 -11.38 -12.79
N LEU A 257 -8.82 -11.20 -13.54
CA LEU A 257 -9.95 -10.36 -13.13
C LEU A 257 -10.49 -10.78 -11.76
N ALA A 258 -10.78 -9.83 -10.91
CA ALA A 258 -11.24 -9.98 -9.52
C ALA A 258 -10.24 -10.68 -8.57
N SER A 259 -9.01 -10.94 -8.98
CA SER A 259 -7.96 -11.47 -8.12
C SER A 259 -7.07 -10.35 -7.56
N CYS A 260 -6.36 -10.66 -6.48
CA CYS A 260 -5.27 -9.85 -5.96
C CYS A 260 -3.89 -10.34 -6.44
N GLY A 261 -3.85 -11.16 -7.51
CA GLY A 261 -2.66 -11.80 -8.00
C GLY A 261 -2.18 -12.97 -7.15
N ASN A 262 -0.94 -13.37 -7.36
CA ASN A 262 -0.29 -14.48 -6.68
C ASN A 262 0.37 -14.02 -5.37
N VAL A 263 0.68 -14.99 -4.52
CA VAL A 263 1.43 -14.75 -3.27
C VAL A 263 2.81 -14.17 -3.60
N ALA A 264 3.18 -13.09 -2.90
CA ALA A 264 4.45 -12.40 -3.13
C ALA A 264 5.65 -13.31 -2.85
N ALA A 265 6.75 -13.07 -3.56
CA ALA A 265 8.01 -13.75 -3.29
C ALA A 265 8.42 -13.61 -1.82
N ARG A 266 9.01 -14.66 -1.24
CA ARG A 266 9.41 -14.75 0.18
C ARG A 266 8.23 -14.81 1.17
N MET A 267 7.00 -15.00 0.64
CA MET A 267 5.80 -15.28 1.41
C MET A 267 5.21 -16.62 1.02
N GLU A 268 4.51 -17.24 1.96
CA GLU A 268 3.65 -18.39 1.76
C GLU A 268 2.24 -18.00 2.19
N ALA A 269 1.23 -18.50 1.50
CA ALA A 269 -0.15 -18.35 1.92
C ALA A 269 -0.96 -19.62 1.61
N LYS A 270 -1.96 -19.87 2.41
CA LYS A 270 -2.94 -20.94 2.21
C LYS A 270 -4.31 -20.49 2.67
N VAL A 271 -5.34 -21.09 2.11
CA VAL A 271 -6.71 -20.91 2.55
C VAL A 271 -7.11 -22.11 3.42
N LEU A 272 -7.62 -21.85 4.60
CA LEU A 272 -8.09 -22.89 5.52
C LEU A 272 -9.47 -23.40 5.07
N SER A 273 -9.45 -24.26 4.06
CA SER A 273 -10.65 -24.83 3.43
C SER A 273 -10.38 -26.25 2.94
N PRO A 274 -11.36 -27.15 2.94
CA PRO A 274 -11.22 -28.49 2.37
C PRO A 274 -11.07 -28.45 0.84
N ASN A 275 -11.50 -27.39 0.17
CA ASN A 275 -11.32 -27.15 -1.25
C ASN A 275 -11.05 -25.66 -1.49
N PRO A 276 -9.78 -25.21 -1.41
CA PRO A 276 -9.43 -23.78 -1.47
C PRO A 276 -9.80 -23.08 -2.78
N SER A 277 -9.98 -23.83 -3.87
CA SER A 277 -10.36 -23.22 -5.16
C SER A 277 -11.86 -22.99 -5.30
N ALA A 278 -12.70 -23.74 -4.59
CA ALA A 278 -14.15 -23.68 -4.71
C ALA A 278 -14.85 -23.14 -3.45
N ILE A 279 -14.27 -23.40 -2.26
CA ILE A 279 -14.87 -23.07 -0.98
C ILE A 279 -13.97 -22.06 -0.27
N ALA A 280 -14.50 -20.87 -0.02
CA ALA A 280 -13.76 -19.83 0.69
C ALA A 280 -13.47 -20.27 2.15
N GLY A 281 -12.26 -20.00 2.60
CA GLY A 281 -11.81 -20.17 3.98
C GLY A 281 -10.95 -19.00 4.40
N GLU A 282 -10.52 -18.96 5.65
CA GLU A 282 -9.61 -17.93 6.12
C GLU A 282 -8.26 -18.03 5.40
N LEU A 283 -7.80 -16.90 4.88
CA LEU A 283 -6.45 -16.77 4.35
C LEU A 283 -5.46 -16.64 5.49
N VAL A 284 -4.46 -17.51 5.52
CA VAL A 284 -3.32 -17.41 6.44
C VAL A 284 -2.03 -17.29 5.66
N CYS A 285 -1.07 -16.54 6.18
CA CYS A 285 0.20 -16.31 5.51
C CYS A 285 1.38 -16.34 6.49
N ARG A 286 2.57 -16.64 5.97
CA ARG A 286 3.84 -16.53 6.70
C ARG A 286 4.97 -16.17 5.75
N GLY A 287 6.10 -15.69 6.30
CA GLY A 287 7.30 -15.41 5.51
C GLY A 287 8.02 -14.15 5.94
N ALA A 288 8.89 -13.64 5.06
CA ALA A 288 9.80 -12.56 5.39
C ALA A 288 9.08 -11.23 5.69
N ASN A 289 7.88 -11.03 5.15
CA ASN A 289 7.14 -9.78 5.32
C ASN A 289 6.45 -9.65 6.70
N LEU A 290 6.36 -10.74 7.50
CA LEU A 290 5.62 -10.73 8.74
C LEU A 290 6.23 -9.83 9.81
N MET A 291 5.34 -9.21 10.59
CA MET A 291 5.65 -8.48 11.82
C MET A 291 6.29 -9.40 12.88
N LEU A 292 6.92 -8.79 13.88
CA LEU A 292 7.36 -9.46 15.11
C LEU A 292 6.20 -9.72 16.07
N GLY A 293 5.12 -8.94 15.95
CA GLY A 293 3.96 -8.97 16.81
C GLY A 293 3.46 -7.56 17.13
N TYR A 294 2.52 -7.45 18.06
CA TYR A 294 1.99 -6.15 18.52
C TYR A 294 2.77 -5.64 19.73
N TYR A 295 3.18 -4.37 19.67
CA TYR A 295 3.96 -3.72 20.72
C TYR A 295 3.24 -3.75 22.07
N LYS A 296 3.90 -4.31 23.09
CA LYS A 296 3.37 -4.50 24.45
C LYS A 296 2.01 -5.21 24.49
N ASN A 297 1.72 -6.09 23.54
CA ASN A 297 0.45 -6.82 23.46
C ASN A 297 0.66 -8.25 22.93
N GLU A 298 1.30 -9.08 23.76
CA GLU A 298 1.57 -10.49 23.44
C GLU A 298 0.30 -11.32 23.28
N GLU A 299 -0.75 -11.00 24.04
CA GLU A 299 -2.03 -11.71 23.94
C GLU A 299 -2.64 -11.53 22.54
N ALA A 300 -2.75 -10.29 22.08
CA ALA A 300 -3.23 -10.01 20.71
C ALA A 300 -2.32 -10.63 19.64
N THR A 301 -1.01 -10.71 19.89
CA THR A 301 -0.07 -11.37 18.98
C THR A 301 -0.38 -12.85 18.84
N ARG A 302 -0.53 -13.55 19.97
CA ARG A 302 -0.88 -14.99 20.02
C ARG A 302 -2.26 -15.31 19.43
N GLN A 303 -3.18 -14.36 19.40
CA GLN A 303 -4.48 -14.52 18.76
C GLN A 303 -4.41 -14.51 17.23
N VAL A 304 -3.38 -13.89 16.64
CA VAL A 304 -3.26 -13.74 15.19
C VAL A 304 -2.08 -14.51 14.58
N ILE A 305 -1.05 -14.84 15.36
CA ILE A 305 0.07 -15.68 14.89
C ILE A 305 0.01 -17.00 15.68
N ASP A 306 -0.18 -18.08 14.96
CA ASP A 306 -0.25 -19.41 15.55
C ASP A 306 1.15 -19.97 15.91
N THR A 307 1.17 -21.17 16.52
CA THR A 307 2.41 -21.83 16.96
C THR A 307 3.30 -22.31 15.81
N GLU A 308 2.77 -22.38 14.58
CA GLU A 308 3.52 -22.72 13.35
C GLU A 308 4.01 -21.47 12.61
N GLY A 309 3.75 -20.27 13.14
CA GLY A 309 4.15 -18.99 12.57
C GLY A 309 3.23 -18.49 11.44
N TRP A 310 2.02 -19.03 11.30
CA TRP A 310 1.03 -18.51 10.38
C TRP A 310 0.28 -17.33 10.98
N LEU A 311 0.25 -16.23 10.23
CA LEU A 311 -0.59 -15.07 10.53
C LEU A 311 -2.00 -15.33 9.99
N HIS A 312 -2.99 -15.30 10.87
CA HIS A 312 -4.41 -15.29 10.56
C HIS A 312 -4.84 -13.90 10.13
N THR A 313 -5.15 -13.73 8.84
CA THR A 313 -5.46 -12.39 8.29
C THR A 313 -6.83 -11.88 8.71
N GLY A 314 -7.73 -12.78 9.09
CA GLY A 314 -9.14 -12.50 9.33
C GLY A 314 -9.94 -12.23 8.05
N ASP A 315 -9.35 -12.50 6.88
CA ASP A 315 -9.98 -12.35 5.57
C ASP A 315 -10.32 -13.73 4.98
N MET A 316 -11.52 -13.84 4.42
CA MET A 316 -11.98 -15.01 3.67
C MET A 316 -11.49 -14.91 2.23
N ALA A 317 -10.94 -16.00 1.70
CA ALA A 317 -10.42 -16.04 0.33
C ALA A 317 -10.61 -17.42 -0.33
N THR A 318 -10.42 -17.44 -1.64
CA THR A 318 -10.15 -18.66 -2.44
C THR A 318 -8.83 -18.50 -3.16
N ILE A 319 -8.18 -19.62 -3.48
CA ILE A 319 -6.96 -19.65 -4.30
C ILE A 319 -7.22 -20.63 -5.45
N ASP A 320 -7.09 -20.17 -6.70
CA ASP A 320 -7.27 -21.03 -7.85
C ASP A 320 -6.03 -21.92 -8.13
N GLU A 321 -6.13 -22.78 -9.17
CA GLU A 321 -5.07 -23.71 -9.54
C GLU A 321 -3.79 -23.01 -10.02
N ASP A 322 -3.92 -21.77 -10.53
CA ASP A 322 -2.79 -20.94 -10.98
C ASP A 322 -2.18 -20.13 -9.82
N GLY A 323 -2.71 -20.25 -8.59
CA GLY A 323 -2.24 -19.58 -7.40
C GLY A 323 -2.78 -18.15 -7.22
N ASN A 324 -3.75 -17.73 -8.02
CA ASN A 324 -4.36 -16.41 -7.84
C ASN A 324 -5.28 -16.40 -6.61
N VAL A 325 -5.15 -15.37 -5.80
CA VAL A 325 -5.90 -15.17 -4.56
C VAL A 325 -7.09 -14.25 -4.83
N PHE A 326 -8.28 -14.67 -4.38
CA PHE A 326 -9.54 -13.92 -4.50
C PHE A 326 -10.08 -13.65 -3.11
N ILE A 327 -10.06 -12.39 -2.67
CA ILE A 327 -10.63 -12.00 -1.38
C ILE A 327 -12.16 -11.93 -1.49
N LYS A 328 -12.86 -12.52 -0.52
CA LYS A 328 -14.31 -12.62 -0.49
C LYS A 328 -14.97 -11.70 0.53
N GLY A 329 -14.27 -11.40 1.63
CA GLY A 329 -14.76 -10.54 2.70
C GLY A 329 -14.04 -10.80 4.02
N ARG A 330 -14.58 -10.27 5.11
CA ARG A 330 -14.04 -10.46 6.46
C ARG A 330 -14.65 -11.67 7.16
N CYS A 331 -13.83 -12.48 7.86
CA CYS A 331 -14.33 -13.60 8.66
C CYS A 331 -15.38 -13.16 9.71
N LYS A 332 -15.18 -11.99 10.33
CA LYS A 332 -16.08 -11.42 11.34
C LYS A 332 -17.42 -10.92 10.79
N ASN A 333 -17.48 -10.60 9.50
CA ASN A 333 -18.68 -10.08 8.84
C ASN A 333 -19.50 -11.18 8.17
N LEU A 334 -18.98 -12.42 8.16
CA LEU A 334 -19.62 -13.55 7.53
C LEU A 334 -20.99 -13.82 8.18
N LEU A 335 -22.03 -13.80 7.36
CA LEU A 335 -23.40 -14.18 7.77
C LEU A 335 -23.71 -15.56 7.22
N LEU A 336 -24.37 -16.37 8.06
CA LEU A 336 -24.87 -17.67 7.64
C LEU A 336 -26.38 -17.59 7.37
N THR A 337 -26.80 -18.10 6.23
CA THR A 337 -28.23 -18.34 6.00
C THR A 337 -28.74 -19.45 6.89
N SER A 338 -30.07 -19.57 7.00
CA SER A 338 -30.70 -20.72 7.70
C SER A 338 -30.37 -22.09 7.06
N SER A 339 -29.93 -22.08 5.80
CA SER A 339 -29.47 -23.28 5.06
C SER A 339 -27.95 -23.52 5.17
N GLY A 340 -27.21 -22.72 5.96
CA GLY A 340 -25.76 -22.87 6.16
C GLY A 340 -24.90 -22.29 5.02
N GLN A 341 -25.49 -21.50 4.12
CA GLN A 341 -24.72 -20.83 3.06
C GLN A 341 -24.06 -19.55 3.60
N ASN A 342 -22.84 -19.30 3.18
CA ASN A 342 -22.10 -18.09 3.50
C ASN A 342 -22.64 -16.90 2.70
N ILE A 343 -22.92 -15.80 3.39
CA ILE A 343 -23.20 -14.49 2.79
C ILE A 343 -22.06 -13.55 3.17
N TYR A 344 -21.46 -12.92 2.19
CA TYR A 344 -20.44 -11.89 2.35
C TYR A 344 -21.08 -10.51 2.15
N PRO A 345 -21.29 -9.72 3.23
CA PRO A 345 -21.91 -8.40 3.13
C PRO A 345 -21.22 -7.48 2.13
N GLU A 346 -19.90 -7.58 2.02
CA GLU A 346 -19.07 -6.80 1.10
C GLU A 346 -19.47 -7.02 -0.39
N GLU A 347 -19.90 -8.24 -0.76
CA GLU A 347 -20.38 -8.52 -2.12
C GLU A 347 -21.73 -7.85 -2.39
N ILE A 348 -22.59 -7.76 -1.37
CA ILE A 348 -23.90 -7.09 -1.47
C ILE A 348 -23.70 -5.57 -1.54
N GLU A 349 -22.85 -5.01 -0.68
CA GLU A 349 -22.50 -3.60 -0.66
C GLU A 349 -21.89 -3.14 -2.00
N SER A 350 -21.01 -3.95 -2.59
CA SER A 350 -20.45 -3.69 -3.91
C SER A 350 -21.53 -3.59 -4.99
N LYS A 351 -22.54 -4.46 -4.97
CA LYS A 351 -23.67 -4.40 -5.92
C LYS A 351 -24.54 -3.18 -5.67
N LEU A 352 -24.86 -2.86 -4.41
CA LEU A 352 -25.67 -1.70 -4.04
C LEU A 352 -25.00 -0.38 -4.45
N ASN A 353 -23.69 -0.26 -4.27
CA ASN A 353 -22.92 0.93 -4.64
C ASN A 353 -22.86 1.19 -6.15
N ASN A 354 -23.20 0.20 -6.97
CA ASN A 354 -23.27 0.30 -8.44
C ASN A 354 -24.69 0.53 -8.96
N MET A 355 -25.71 0.50 -8.09
CA MET A 355 -27.08 0.79 -8.51
C MET A 355 -27.25 2.29 -8.82
N PRO A 356 -27.92 2.64 -9.92
CA PRO A 356 -28.31 4.03 -10.18
C PRO A 356 -29.33 4.46 -9.13
N TYR A 357 -29.14 5.61 -8.53
CA TYR A 357 -30.09 6.26 -7.64
C TYR A 357 -31.17 6.98 -8.46
#